data_e442937a3aa4cbe3666600ae7510e1b0
#
_entry.id   e442937a3aa4cbe3666600ae7510e1b0
#
_cell.length_a   1.000
_cell.length_b   1.000
_cell.length_c   1.000
_cell.angle_alpha   90.00
_cell.angle_beta   90.00
_cell.angle_gamma   90.00
#
_symmetry.space_group_name_H-M   'P 1'
#
loop_
_entity.id
_entity.type
_entity.pdbx_description
1 polymer ?
#
loop_
_entity_poly.entity_id
_entity_poly.type
_entity_poly.pdbx_seq_one_letter_code
_entity_poly.pdbx_strand_id
1 'polypeptide(L)'
;VLFVIAATIAALSYADFRSGLAAVEQDRRLVVAGRDVFVVRPADPLAGAVMSRERCDSLNDQPAVLAAGGLVPIGAGELDDRPGTSLRLFLSTGSVAKALDPGANADGTGWIAVTLAAQLGIADRSEVSIGGETLKVTHFDPSARTLLGDLMLLVPSAQDLVAECWVSVRPGSSDAVQSSAMAALYDDTTLVLAPVLEPSSEILSPAEQYGQRSTRYASLVAGVLLAMPLVALLWFGRSSWMLYRTVGTGRLGSISLCLMPHVWMLLTGSAVGISTSLVLAAGFDLSLAEQVWQPAVLTAMKAVGIAWAVASVTAVAVAFGDPISQLKS
;
A
#
# COMPACT_ATOMS: atom_id res chain seq x y z
N VAL A 1 34.37 9.06 -12.46
CA VAL A 1 33.88 7.84 -11.78
C VAL A 1 32.92 8.19 -10.68
N LEU A 2 33.28 9.03 -9.69
CA LEU A 2 32.43 9.40 -8.56
C LEU A 2 31.06 9.93 -9.00
N PHE A 3 31.01 10.80 -10.01
CA PHE A 3 29.76 11.30 -10.58
C PHE A 3 28.88 10.18 -11.17
N VAL A 4 29.49 9.22 -11.88
CA VAL A 4 28.76 8.08 -12.43
C VAL A 4 28.17 7.22 -11.33
N ILE A 5 28.92 6.96 -10.26
CA ILE A 5 28.44 6.22 -9.09
C ILE A 5 27.25 6.94 -8.46
N ALA A 6 27.39 8.23 -8.15
CA ALA A 6 26.35 9.02 -7.55
C ALA A 6 25.08 9.08 -8.41
N ALA A 7 25.22 9.33 -9.72
CA ALA A 7 24.10 9.40 -10.65
C ALA A 7 23.38 8.03 -10.78
N THR A 8 24.13 6.94 -10.86
CA THR A 8 23.54 5.58 -10.96
C THR A 8 22.78 5.22 -9.69
N ILE A 9 23.35 5.49 -8.51
CA ILE A 9 22.70 5.23 -7.23
C ILE A 9 21.48 6.12 -7.06
N ALA A 10 21.56 7.41 -7.42
CA ALA A 10 20.43 8.32 -7.35
C ALA A 10 19.27 7.86 -8.25
N ALA A 11 19.57 7.50 -9.50
CA ALA A 11 18.58 7.03 -10.46
C ALA A 11 17.93 5.72 -10.00
N LEU A 12 18.71 4.77 -9.50
CA LEU A 12 18.22 3.48 -9.00
C LEU A 12 17.32 3.67 -7.79
N SER A 13 17.78 4.42 -6.79
CA SER A 13 17.02 4.68 -5.57
C SER A 13 15.73 5.43 -5.86
N TYR A 14 15.78 6.43 -6.75
CA TYR A 14 14.60 7.20 -7.13
C TYR A 14 13.58 6.36 -7.92
N ALA A 15 14.05 5.52 -8.87
CA ALA A 15 13.16 4.64 -9.64
C ALA A 15 12.47 3.61 -8.73
N ASP A 16 13.20 3.02 -7.78
CA ASP A 16 12.63 2.07 -6.83
C ASP A 16 11.65 2.75 -5.86
N PHE A 17 12.01 3.94 -5.37
CA PHE A 17 11.13 4.78 -4.56
C PHE A 17 9.81 5.10 -5.30
N ARG A 18 9.89 5.56 -6.55
CA ARG A 18 8.69 5.87 -7.37
C ARG A 18 7.80 4.65 -7.57
N SER A 19 8.38 3.48 -7.83
CA SER A 19 7.61 2.24 -7.99
C SER A 19 6.96 1.79 -6.69
N GLY A 20 7.64 1.97 -5.56
CA GLY A 20 7.08 1.72 -4.24
C GLY A 20 5.93 2.67 -3.88
N LEU A 21 6.12 3.97 -4.16
CA LEU A 21 5.08 4.97 -3.92
C LEU A 21 3.81 4.68 -4.75
N ALA A 22 3.97 4.29 -6.02
CA ALA A 22 2.85 3.91 -6.87
C ALA A 22 2.09 2.69 -6.30
N ALA A 23 2.81 1.70 -5.76
CA ALA A 23 2.20 0.54 -5.13
C ALA A 23 1.42 0.89 -3.85
N VAL A 24 1.98 1.75 -2.99
CA VAL A 24 1.30 2.22 -1.76
C VAL A 24 0.07 3.05 -2.10
N GLU A 25 0.17 3.94 -3.08
CA GLU A 25 -0.99 4.74 -3.53
C GLU A 25 -2.10 3.85 -4.14
N GLN A 26 -1.73 2.83 -4.89
CA GLN A 26 -2.67 1.85 -5.40
C GLN A 26 -3.31 1.04 -4.27
N ASP A 27 -2.53 0.60 -3.28
CA ASP A 27 -3.02 -0.07 -2.09
C ASP A 27 -4.06 0.77 -1.35
N ARG A 28 -3.73 2.06 -1.13
CA ARG A 28 -4.65 3.01 -0.52
C ARG A 28 -5.95 3.16 -1.32
N ARG A 29 -5.87 3.25 -2.65
CA ARG A 29 -7.06 3.31 -3.52
C ARG A 29 -7.91 2.05 -3.40
N LEU A 30 -7.32 0.88 -3.34
CA LEU A 30 -8.04 -0.38 -3.16
C LEU A 30 -8.71 -0.48 -1.78
N VAL A 31 -8.04 -0.01 -0.72
CA VAL A 31 -8.63 0.08 0.62
C VAL A 31 -9.83 1.03 0.61
N VAL A 32 -9.69 2.21 0.01
CA VAL A 32 -10.80 3.16 -0.14
C VAL A 32 -11.94 2.56 -0.97
N ALA A 33 -11.61 1.82 -2.03
CA ALA A 33 -12.60 1.11 -2.87
C ALA A 33 -13.28 -0.09 -2.18
N GLY A 34 -12.89 -0.41 -0.94
CA GLY A 34 -13.54 -1.46 -0.14
C GLY A 34 -12.94 -2.85 -0.26
N ARG A 35 -11.64 -2.97 -0.64
CA ARG A 35 -10.95 -4.27 -0.64
C ARG A 35 -11.05 -4.98 0.72
N ASP A 36 -10.98 -4.22 1.80
CA ASP A 36 -11.03 -4.73 3.18
C ASP A 36 -12.45 -4.64 3.77
N VAL A 37 -13.46 -4.63 2.92
CA VAL A 37 -14.87 -4.65 3.30
C VAL A 37 -15.55 -5.85 2.66
N PHE A 38 -16.35 -6.54 3.45
CA PHE A 38 -17.18 -7.63 2.95
C PHE A 38 -18.59 -7.53 3.52
N VAL A 39 -19.51 -8.16 2.81
CA VAL A 39 -20.92 -8.22 3.19
C VAL A 39 -21.30 -9.67 3.39
N VAL A 40 -21.92 -9.98 4.51
CA VAL A 40 -22.59 -11.24 4.76
C VAL A 40 -24.07 -11.04 4.50
N ARG A 41 -24.65 -11.85 3.65
CA ARG A 41 -26.07 -11.80 3.28
C ARG A 41 -26.64 -13.20 3.09
N PRO A 42 -27.96 -13.38 3.17
CA PRO A 42 -28.59 -14.64 2.81
C PRO A 42 -28.28 -15.02 1.37
N ALA A 43 -28.13 -16.33 1.11
CA ALA A 43 -27.95 -16.84 -0.24
C ALA A 43 -29.20 -16.60 -1.10
N ASP A 44 -30.39 -16.65 -0.49
CA ASP A 44 -31.63 -16.25 -1.12
C ASP A 44 -31.91 -14.78 -0.89
N PRO A 45 -31.84 -13.92 -1.93
CA PRO A 45 -32.09 -12.48 -1.80
C PRO A 45 -33.55 -12.17 -1.39
N LEU A 46 -34.48 -13.11 -1.52
CA LEU A 46 -35.89 -12.96 -1.10
C LEU A 46 -36.11 -13.28 0.39
N ALA A 47 -35.11 -13.82 1.06
CA ALA A 47 -35.22 -14.17 2.47
C ALA A 47 -35.43 -12.95 3.41
N GLY A 48 -35.07 -11.76 2.93
CA GLY A 48 -35.21 -10.51 3.70
C GLY A 48 -34.25 -10.42 4.89
N ALA A 49 -34.72 -9.84 6.00
CA ALA A 49 -33.94 -9.67 7.24
C ALA A 49 -34.01 -10.95 8.08
N VAL A 50 -32.94 -11.74 8.07
CA VAL A 50 -32.87 -13.06 8.73
C VAL A 50 -31.66 -13.22 9.65
N MET A 51 -30.71 -12.28 9.63
CA MET A 51 -29.53 -12.35 10.49
C MET A 51 -29.75 -11.56 11.79
N SER A 52 -29.27 -12.10 12.90
CA SER A 52 -29.34 -11.39 14.18
C SER A 52 -28.47 -10.13 14.15
N ARG A 53 -29.10 -8.99 14.50
CA ARG A 53 -28.40 -7.72 14.72
C ARG A 53 -27.31 -7.86 15.77
N GLU A 54 -27.63 -8.46 16.92
CA GLU A 54 -26.67 -8.60 18.05
C GLU A 54 -25.41 -9.34 17.61
N ARG A 55 -25.56 -10.40 16.82
CA ARG A 55 -24.41 -11.14 16.27
C ARG A 55 -23.59 -10.31 15.28
N CYS A 56 -24.25 -9.53 14.42
CA CYS A 56 -23.54 -8.62 13.52
C CYS A 56 -22.78 -7.53 14.30
N ASP A 57 -23.43 -6.91 15.26
CA ASP A 57 -22.82 -5.86 16.09
C ASP A 57 -21.69 -6.40 16.96
N SER A 58 -21.75 -7.66 17.43
CA SER A 58 -20.69 -8.30 18.24
C SER A 58 -19.38 -8.49 17.48
N LEU A 59 -19.40 -8.45 16.14
CA LEU A 59 -18.16 -8.46 15.35
C LEU A 59 -17.26 -7.26 15.66
N ASN A 60 -17.82 -6.15 16.14
CA ASN A 60 -17.03 -4.99 16.57
C ASN A 60 -16.09 -5.29 17.76
N ASP A 61 -16.34 -6.35 18.52
CA ASP A 61 -15.49 -6.75 19.64
C ASP A 61 -14.21 -7.47 19.17
N GLN A 62 -14.13 -7.85 17.91
CA GLN A 62 -12.94 -8.48 17.34
C GLN A 62 -11.86 -7.42 17.03
N PRO A 63 -10.61 -7.61 17.48
CA PRO A 63 -9.56 -6.60 17.35
C PRO A 63 -9.16 -6.29 15.89
N ALA A 64 -9.45 -7.20 14.98
CA ALA A 64 -9.17 -7.02 13.55
C ALA A 64 -10.31 -6.32 12.79
N VAL A 65 -11.50 -6.19 13.39
CA VAL A 65 -12.64 -5.48 12.83
C VAL A 65 -12.51 -3.99 13.14
N LEU A 66 -12.68 -3.15 12.13
CA LEU A 66 -12.70 -1.69 12.27
C LEU A 66 -14.12 -1.18 12.55
N ALA A 67 -15.09 -1.75 11.86
CA ALA A 67 -16.49 -1.44 12.03
C ALA A 67 -17.35 -2.58 11.47
N ALA A 68 -18.45 -2.90 12.13
CA ALA A 68 -19.46 -3.82 11.65
C ALA A 68 -20.85 -3.29 11.98
N GLY A 69 -21.84 -3.56 11.11
CA GLY A 69 -23.20 -3.19 11.35
C GLY A 69 -24.15 -3.71 10.28
N GLY A 70 -25.42 -3.76 10.62
CA GLY A 70 -26.45 -4.32 9.79
C GLY A 70 -27.19 -3.29 8.93
N LEU A 71 -27.60 -3.71 7.74
CA LEU A 71 -28.49 -2.96 6.86
C LEU A 71 -29.75 -3.75 6.55
N VAL A 72 -30.88 -3.02 6.48
CA VAL A 72 -32.17 -3.52 5.97
C VAL A 72 -32.67 -2.55 4.91
N PRO A 73 -32.77 -2.93 3.64
CA PRO A 73 -33.35 -2.07 2.62
C PRO A 73 -34.85 -1.88 2.89
N ILE A 74 -35.32 -0.63 2.96
CA ILE A 74 -36.76 -0.34 3.09
C ILE A 74 -37.37 -0.11 1.71
N GLY A 75 -36.57 0.32 0.75
CA GLY A 75 -37.02 0.65 -0.60
C GLY A 75 -36.76 2.11 -1.01
N ALA A 76 -37.56 2.62 -1.89
CA ALA A 76 -37.53 4.02 -2.27
C ALA A 76 -38.39 4.87 -1.32
N GLY A 77 -37.89 6.04 -0.97
CA GLY A 77 -38.61 7.02 -0.16
C GLY A 77 -38.47 8.42 -0.75
N GLU A 78 -39.23 9.34 -0.16
CA GLU A 78 -39.19 10.76 -0.52
C GLU A 78 -39.01 11.58 0.75
N LEU A 79 -38.39 12.74 0.62
CA LEU A 79 -38.33 13.73 1.69
C LEU A 79 -39.65 14.51 1.75
N ASP A 80 -40.19 14.72 2.95
CA ASP A 80 -41.47 15.41 3.13
C ASP A 80 -41.46 16.83 2.60
N ASP A 81 -40.35 17.53 2.69
CA ASP A 81 -40.14 18.88 2.21
C ASP A 81 -39.76 18.98 0.73
N ARG A 82 -39.54 17.83 0.05
CA ARG A 82 -39.07 17.74 -1.33
C ARG A 82 -39.75 16.61 -2.11
N PRO A 83 -41.04 16.71 -2.39
CA PRO A 83 -41.79 15.70 -3.10
C PRO A 83 -41.22 15.47 -4.49
N GLY A 84 -41.20 14.22 -4.95
CA GLY A 84 -40.63 13.79 -6.24
C GLY A 84 -39.13 13.45 -6.22
N THR A 85 -38.51 13.56 -5.08
CA THR A 85 -37.10 13.15 -4.90
C THR A 85 -37.04 11.67 -4.51
N SER A 86 -36.67 10.81 -5.46
CA SER A 86 -36.47 9.38 -5.15
C SER A 86 -35.12 9.15 -4.50
N LEU A 87 -35.10 8.57 -3.33
CA LEU A 87 -33.90 8.17 -2.60
C LEU A 87 -34.05 6.73 -2.07
N ARG A 88 -32.93 6.07 -1.85
CA ARG A 88 -32.92 4.71 -1.26
C ARG A 88 -32.82 4.83 0.26
N LEU A 89 -33.79 4.24 0.93
CA LEU A 89 -33.84 4.20 2.39
C LEU A 89 -33.32 2.85 2.90
N PHE A 90 -32.45 2.93 3.89
CA PHE A 90 -31.94 1.77 4.58
C PHE A 90 -32.05 1.98 6.10
N LEU A 91 -32.59 1.00 6.79
CA LEU A 91 -32.42 0.93 8.23
C LEU A 91 -31.01 0.45 8.53
N SER A 92 -30.35 1.14 9.44
CA SER A 92 -28.95 0.90 9.81
C SER A 92 -28.83 0.55 11.29
N THR A 93 -27.99 -0.42 11.62
CA THR A 93 -27.67 -0.78 13.01
C THR A 93 -26.17 -0.69 13.24
N GLY A 94 -25.79 -0.56 14.50
CA GLY A 94 -24.38 -0.58 14.89
C GLY A 94 -23.53 0.47 14.18
N SER A 95 -22.34 0.07 13.76
CA SER A 95 -21.35 0.95 13.12
C SER A 95 -21.31 0.89 11.60
N VAL A 96 -22.45 0.57 10.95
CA VAL A 96 -22.50 0.38 9.48
C VAL A 96 -22.03 1.61 8.71
N ALA A 97 -22.36 2.82 9.14
CA ALA A 97 -21.88 4.04 8.48
C ALA A 97 -20.36 4.11 8.44
N LYS A 98 -19.67 3.70 9.52
CA LYS A 98 -18.20 3.58 9.56
C LYS A 98 -17.66 2.43 8.70
N ALA A 99 -18.42 1.35 8.56
CA ALA A 99 -18.04 0.24 7.68
C ALA A 99 -18.09 0.67 6.21
N LEU A 100 -19.07 1.51 5.85
CA LEU A 100 -19.23 2.07 4.52
C LEU A 100 -18.27 3.23 4.22
N ASP A 101 -18.04 4.09 5.23
CA ASP A 101 -17.13 5.24 5.15
C ASP A 101 -16.37 5.36 6.47
N PRO A 102 -15.05 5.06 6.51
CA PRO A 102 -14.24 5.18 7.75
C PRO A 102 -14.18 6.59 8.30
N GLY A 103 -14.44 7.61 7.46
CA GLY A 103 -14.52 9.02 7.85
C GLY A 103 -15.85 9.42 8.45
N ALA A 104 -16.89 8.54 8.39
CA ALA A 104 -18.20 8.86 8.90
C ALA A 104 -18.18 9.13 10.40
N ASN A 105 -18.81 10.24 10.80
CA ASN A 105 -18.98 10.57 12.21
C ASN A 105 -20.04 9.65 12.83
N ALA A 106 -19.74 9.08 13.99
CA ALA A 106 -20.66 8.19 14.72
C ALA A 106 -21.81 8.94 15.41
N ASP A 107 -21.70 10.26 15.56
CA ASP A 107 -22.60 11.07 16.41
C ASP A 107 -23.92 11.46 15.70
N GLY A 108 -24.14 10.99 14.46
CA GLY A 108 -25.35 11.27 13.70
C GLY A 108 -26.52 10.38 14.11
N THR A 109 -27.75 10.93 14.11
CA THR A 109 -28.98 10.15 14.23
C THR A 109 -29.38 9.51 12.90
N GLY A 110 -28.77 9.96 11.78
CA GLY A 110 -28.88 9.38 10.44
C GLY A 110 -27.69 9.80 9.57
N TRP A 111 -27.51 9.12 8.45
CA TRP A 111 -26.42 9.44 7.50
C TRP A 111 -26.96 9.56 6.08
N ILE A 112 -26.63 10.66 5.42
CA ILE A 112 -27.01 10.95 4.03
C ILE A 112 -25.75 10.91 3.15
N ALA A 113 -25.83 10.25 2.00
CA ALA A 113 -24.75 10.25 1.04
C ALA A 113 -24.41 11.68 0.58
N VAL A 114 -23.12 12.02 0.55
CA VAL A 114 -22.63 13.36 0.22
C VAL A 114 -23.13 13.85 -1.15
N THR A 115 -23.22 12.96 -2.13
CA THR A 115 -23.76 13.25 -3.46
C THR A 115 -25.23 13.59 -3.44
N LEU A 116 -26.04 12.83 -2.67
CA LEU A 116 -27.45 13.12 -2.46
C LEU A 116 -27.64 14.43 -1.71
N ALA A 117 -26.88 14.64 -0.63
CA ALA A 117 -26.92 15.88 0.13
C ALA A 117 -26.62 17.12 -0.72
N ALA A 118 -25.61 17.03 -1.61
CA ALA A 118 -25.25 18.09 -2.54
C ALA A 118 -26.37 18.38 -3.57
N GLN A 119 -26.99 17.33 -4.12
CA GLN A 119 -28.11 17.47 -5.08
C GLN A 119 -29.32 18.13 -4.42
N LEU A 120 -29.55 17.85 -3.15
CA LEU A 120 -30.67 18.39 -2.40
C LEU A 120 -30.34 19.70 -1.66
N GLY A 121 -29.09 20.14 -1.66
CA GLY A 121 -28.67 21.33 -0.90
C GLY A 121 -28.85 21.15 0.61
N ILE A 122 -28.70 19.91 1.12
CA ILE A 122 -28.81 19.58 2.55
C ILE A 122 -27.42 19.82 3.17
N ALA A 123 -27.37 20.67 4.20
CA ALA A 123 -26.12 20.93 4.92
C ALA A 123 -25.77 19.75 5.86
N ASP A 124 -24.47 19.59 6.15
CA ASP A 124 -24.05 18.64 7.16
C ASP A 124 -24.67 18.98 8.53
N ARG A 125 -25.04 17.94 9.26
CA ARG A 125 -25.72 18.05 10.58
C ARG A 125 -27.05 18.84 10.55
N SER A 126 -27.73 18.87 9.41
CA SER A 126 -29.07 19.45 9.28
C SER A 126 -30.17 18.43 9.62
N GLU A 127 -31.38 18.91 9.71
CA GLU A 127 -32.57 18.10 9.93
C GLU A 127 -33.28 17.84 8.60
N VAL A 128 -33.71 16.59 8.42
CA VAL A 128 -34.53 16.17 7.27
C VAL A 128 -35.77 15.44 7.78
N SER A 129 -36.89 15.62 7.11
CA SER A 129 -38.16 14.97 7.46
C SER A 129 -38.52 13.92 6.44
N ILE A 130 -38.87 12.69 6.94
CA ILE A 130 -39.23 11.53 6.14
C ILE A 130 -40.41 10.85 6.80
N GLY A 131 -41.55 10.76 6.10
CA GLY A 131 -42.76 10.11 6.62
C GLY A 131 -43.27 10.75 7.93
N GLY A 132 -43.05 12.04 8.12
CA GLY A 132 -43.45 12.77 9.34
C GLY A 132 -42.43 12.68 10.49
N GLU A 133 -41.35 11.95 10.35
CA GLU A 133 -40.27 11.89 11.35
C GLU A 133 -39.12 12.83 10.97
N THR A 134 -38.63 13.59 11.92
CA THR A 134 -37.48 14.49 11.74
C THR A 134 -36.19 13.79 12.21
N LEU A 135 -35.23 13.66 11.32
CA LEU A 135 -33.92 13.06 11.55
C LEU A 135 -32.81 14.08 11.41
N LYS A 136 -31.88 14.12 12.36
CA LYS A 136 -30.63 14.85 12.20
C LYS A 136 -29.66 14.00 11.40
N VAL A 137 -29.25 14.49 10.23
CA VAL A 137 -28.38 13.75 9.30
C VAL A 137 -26.97 14.29 9.27
N THR A 138 -26.01 13.39 9.12
CA THR A 138 -24.60 13.69 8.91
C THR A 138 -24.19 13.18 7.52
N HIS A 139 -23.31 13.90 6.85
CA HIS A 139 -22.80 13.47 5.57
C HIS A 139 -21.86 12.29 5.70
N PHE A 140 -21.95 11.34 4.76
CA PHE A 140 -20.97 10.25 4.60
C PHE A 140 -20.75 9.97 3.11
N ASP A 141 -19.60 9.42 2.75
CA ASP A 141 -19.24 9.12 1.37
C ASP A 141 -19.21 7.60 1.11
N PRO A 142 -20.32 6.99 0.68
CA PRO A 142 -20.36 5.58 0.35
C PRO A 142 -19.80 5.28 -1.04
N SER A 143 -19.55 6.26 -1.88
CA SER A 143 -19.32 6.13 -3.33
C SER A 143 -18.14 5.21 -3.67
N ALA A 144 -17.12 5.20 -2.80
CA ALA A 144 -15.93 4.37 -3.00
C ALA A 144 -16.15 2.88 -2.65
N ARG A 145 -17.20 2.54 -1.88
CA ARG A 145 -17.36 1.20 -1.28
C ARG A 145 -18.66 0.50 -1.61
N THR A 146 -19.59 1.16 -2.28
CA THR A 146 -20.91 0.57 -2.44
C THR A 146 -21.35 0.48 -3.89
N LEU A 147 -21.87 -0.70 -4.25
CA LEU A 147 -22.74 -0.88 -5.41
C LEU A 147 -24.13 -0.27 -5.16
N LEU A 148 -24.40 0.21 -3.95
CA LEU A 148 -25.69 0.74 -3.54
C LEU A 148 -26.01 2.11 -4.17
N GLY A 149 -24.99 2.77 -4.71
CA GLY A 149 -25.12 4.06 -5.40
C GLY A 149 -25.19 5.25 -4.45
N ASP A 150 -25.13 6.42 -5.04
CA ASP A 150 -24.95 7.68 -4.34
C ASP A 150 -26.24 8.24 -3.70
N LEU A 151 -27.39 7.64 -4.01
CA LEU A 151 -28.71 8.12 -3.58
C LEU A 151 -29.23 7.35 -2.38
N MET A 152 -28.49 7.37 -1.27
CA MET A 152 -28.88 6.62 -0.08
C MET A 152 -28.96 7.47 1.18
N LEU A 153 -29.92 7.09 2.04
CA LEU A 153 -30.08 7.61 3.37
C LEU A 153 -30.15 6.43 4.36
N LEU A 154 -29.31 6.48 5.38
CA LEU A 154 -29.30 5.52 6.48
C LEU A 154 -30.10 6.08 7.66
N VAL A 155 -31.12 5.35 8.04
CA VAL A 155 -31.96 5.67 9.20
C VAL A 155 -31.62 4.71 10.34
N PRO A 156 -31.24 5.20 11.52
CA PRO A 156 -30.97 4.33 12.66
C PRO A 156 -32.17 3.46 13.02
N SER A 157 -31.92 2.21 13.30
CA SER A 157 -32.96 1.27 13.64
C SER A 157 -32.58 0.43 14.87
N ALA A 158 -33.61 0.07 15.64
CA ALA A 158 -33.52 -0.86 16.75
C ALA A 158 -34.02 -2.27 16.37
N GLN A 159 -34.20 -2.58 15.10
CA GLN A 159 -34.65 -3.90 14.65
C GLN A 159 -33.67 -4.99 15.08
N ASP A 160 -34.20 -6.14 15.47
CA ASP A 160 -33.40 -7.27 15.96
C ASP A 160 -32.81 -8.10 14.79
N LEU A 161 -33.40 -7.98 13.60
CA LEU A 161 -32.96 -8.69 12.41
C LEU A 161 -32.46 -7.73 11.32
N VAL A 162 -31.42 -8.14 10.62
CA VAL A 162 -30.82 -7.41 9.51
C VAL A 162 -30.77 -8.27 8.26
N ALA A 163 -30.82 -7.64 7.09
CA ALA A 163 -30.72 -8.34 5.80
C ALA A 163 -29.27 -8.53 5.36
N GLU A 164 -28.41 -7.56 5.67
CA GLU A 164 -27.01 -7.59 5.34
C GLU A 164 -26.17 -7.17 6.54
N CYS A 165 -25.04 -7.84 6.78
CA CYS A 165 -24.05 -7.46 7.76
C CYS A 165 -22.79 -7.00 7.03
N TRP A 166 -22.48 -5.71 7.13
CA TRP A 166 -21.32 -5.06 6.53
C TRP A 166 -20.19 -5.00 7.54
N VAL A 167 -19.00 -5.48 7.12
CA VAL A 167 -17.84 -5.59 8.00
C VAL A 167 -16.63 -5.01 7.31
N SER A 168 -16.04 -3.99 7.93
CA SER A 168 -14.76 -3.39 7.53
C SER A 168 -13.67 -3.91 8.45
N VAL A 169 -12.57 -4.40 7.88
CA VAL A 169 -11.47 -5.02 8.62
C VAL A 169 -10.15 -4.31 8.40
N ARG A 170 -9.21 -4.54 9.29
CA ARG A 170 -7.85 -4.05 9.11
C ARG A 170 -7.20 -4.69 7.88
N PRO A 171 -6.40 -3.94 7.10
CA PRO A 171 -5.66 -4.48 5.98
C PRO A 171 -4.87 -5.75 6.34
N GLY A 172 -5.00 -6.78 5.53
CA GLY A 172 -4.34 -8.07 5.73
C GLY A 172 -5.00 -9.03 6.73
N SER A 173 -6.14 -8.65 7.34
CA SER A 173 -6.88 -9.50 8.29
C SER A 173 -8.14 -10.12 7.69
N SER A 174 -8.41 -9.89 6.41
CA SER A 174 -9.67 -10.24 5.74
C SER A 174 -10.02 -11.71 5.89
N ASP A 175 -9.12 -12.63 5.54
CA ASP A 175 -9.40 -14.07 5.51
C ASP A 175 -9.73 -14.63 6.90
N ALA A 176 -8.98 -14.19 7.93
CA ALA A 176 -9.20 -14.62 9.31
C ALA A 176 -10.55 -14.14 9.85
N VAL A 177 -10.90 -12.88 9.56
CA VAL A 177 -12.18 -12.31 10.01
C VAL A 177 -13.36 -12.88 9.22
N GLN A 178 -13.22 -13.14 7.92
CA GLN A 178 -14.27 -13.75 7.10
C GLN A 178 -14.70 -15.11 7.67
N SER A 179 -13.74 -15.97 8.00
CA SER A 179 -14.05 -17.29 8.59
C SER A 179 -14.73 -17.17 9.96
N SER A 180 -14.27 -16.25 10.82
CA SER A 180 -14.89 -16.03 12.13
C SER A 180 -16.26 -15.36 12.04
N ALA A 181 -16.45 -14.42 11.11
CA ALA A 181 -17.73 -13.77 10.87
C ALA A 181 -18.79 -14.76 10.39
N MET A 182 -18.43 -15.64 9.43
CA MET A 182 -19.34 -16.71 8.98
C MET A 182 -19.74 -17.63 10.12
N ALA A 183 -18.80 -18.02 10.99
CA ALA A 183 -19.10 -18.87 12.14
C ALA A 183 -20.00 -18.16 13.18
N ALA A 184 -19.79 -16.85 13.42
CA ALA A 184 -20.57 -16.08 14.37
C ALA A 184 -21.99 -15.79 13.88
N LEU A 185 -22.16 -15.56 12.58
CA LEU A 185 -23.44 -15.20 11.97
C LEU A 185 -24.28 -16.41 11.54
N TYR A 186 -23.69 -17.61 11.51
CA TYR A 186 -24.38 -18.83 11.09
C TYR A 186 -25.59 -19.12 12.00
N ASP A 187 -26.77 -19.21 11.41
CA ASP A 187 -28.03 -19.47 12.09
C ASP A 187 -28.98 -20.17 11.08
N ASP A 188 -28.89 -21.47 10.94
CA ASP A 188 -29.72 -22.36 10.09
C ASP A 188 -30.03 -21.85 8.66
N THR A 189 -29.67 -20.60 8.34
CA THR A 189 -29.82 -20.03 6.99
C THR A 189 -28.50 -20.09 6.24
N THR A 190 -28.60 -20.40 4.95
CA THR A 190 -27.42 -20.37 4.08
C THR A 190 -27.01 -18.93 3.86
N LEU A 191 -25.85 -18.56 4.42
CA LEU A 191 -25.26 -17.25 4.27
C LEU A 191 -24.18 -17.27 3.18
N VAL A 192 -24.05 -16.17 2.47
CA VAL A 192 -23.00 -15.94 1.46
C VAL A 192 -22.19 -14.74 1.89
N LEU A 193 -20.89 -14.89 1.86
CA LEU A 193 -19.95 -13.81 2.07
C LEU A 193 -19.52 -13.28 0.69
N ALA A 194 -19.76 -12.00 0.47
CA ALA A 194 -19.36 -11.31 -0.75
C ALA A 194 -18.40 -10.18 -0.43
N PRO A 195 -17.16 -10.18 -0.96
CA PRO A 195 -16.30 -9.01 -0.89
C PRO A 195 -16.94 -7.86 -1.67
N VAL A 196 -16.82 -6.64 -1.17
CA VAL A 196 -17.34 -5.44 -1.85
C VAL A 196 -16.59 -5.18 -3.15
N LEU A 197 -15.28 -5.32 -3.11
CA LEU A 197 -14.44 -5.32 -4.31
C LEU A 197 -14.12 -6.76 -4.66
N GLU A 198 -14.72 -7.27 -5.72
CA GLU A 198 -14.40 -8.61 -6.21
C GLU A 198 -12.90 -8.68 -6.55
N PRO A 199 -12.17 -9.66 -6.00
CA PRO A 199 -10.81 -9.90 -6.40
C PRO A 199 -10.83 -10.37 -7.86
N SER A 200 -10.71 -9.42 -8.80
CA SER A 200 -10.50 -9.81 -10.19
C SER A 200 -9.13 -10.49 -10.24
N SER A 201 -9.08 -11.71 -10.82
CA SER A 201 -7.84 -12.48 -11.00
C SER A 201 -6.77 -11.71 -11.81
N GLU A 202 -7.15 -10.60 -12.42
CA GLU A 202 -6.27 -9.72 -13.20
C GLU A 202 -5.62 -8.60 -12.35
N ILE A 203 -6.15 -8.30 -11.16
CA ILE A 203 -5.56 -7.27 -10.30
C ILE A 203 -4.65 -7.95 -9.29
N LEU A 204 -3.37 -8.03 -9.63
CA LEU A 204 -2.33 -8.43 -8.68
C LEU A 204 -2.41 -7.53 -7.43
N SER A 205 -2.19 -8.11 -6.27
CA SER A 205 -2.07 -7.29 -5.06
C SER A 205 -0.93 -6.27 -5.23
N PRO A 206 -1.02 -5.06 -4.65
CA PRO A 206 0.06 -4.06 -4.77
C PRO A 206 1.41 -4.60 -4.32
N ALA A 207 1.45 -5.50 -3.35
CA ALA A 207 2.67 -6.18 -2.91
C ALA A 207 3.23 -7.12 -3.99
N GLU A 208 2.38 -7.87 -4.70
CA GLU A 208 2.78 -8.72 -5.82
C GLU A 208 3.25 -7.89 -7.01
N GLN A 209 2.54 -6.81 -7.34
CA GLN A 209 2.96 -5.87 -8.39
C GLN A 209 4.32 -5.25 -8.07
N TYR A 210 4.54 -4.84 -6.81
CA TYR A 210 5.84 -4.37 -6.36
C TYR A 210 6.90 -5.47 -6.44
N GLY A 211 6.57 -6.71 -6.13
CA GLY A 211 7.45 -7.88 -6.29
C GLY A 211 7.82 -8.18 -7.74
N GLN A 212 6.90 -7.96 -8.68
CA GLN A 212 7.07 -8.23 -10.12
C GLN A 212 7.55 -7.00 -10.91
N ARG A 213 7.86 -5.88 -10.24
CA ARG A 213 8.29 -4.65 -10.91
C ARG A 213 9.50 -4.87 -11.82
N SER A 214 9.55 -4.14 -12.93
CA SER A 214 10.66 -4.18 -13.88
C SER A 214 12.01 -3.83 -13.24
N THR A 215 11.99 -3.06 -12.16
CA THR A 215 13.17 -2.69 -11.36
C THR A 215 13.66 -3.78 -10.42
N ARG A 216 13.00 -4.94 -10.33
CA ARG A 216 13.40 -6.05 -9.44
C ARG A 216 14.86 -6.45 -9.58
N TYR A 217 15.37 -6.48 -10.84
CA TYR A 217 16.75 -6.81 -11.13
C TYR A 217 17.65 -5.59 -11.34
N ALA A 218 17.12 -4.39 -11.15
CA ALA A 218 17.86 -3.15 -11.38
C ALA A 218 19.09 -3.03 -10.48
N SER A 219 19.05 -3.56 -9.26
CA SER A 219 20.21 -3.59 -8.35
C SER A 219 21.36 -4.44 -8.92
N LEU A 220 21.06 -5.55 -9.59
CA LEU A 220 22.07 -6.40 -10.22
C LEU A 220 22.68 -5.69 -11.43
N VAL A 221 21.84 -5.14 -12.32
CA VAL A 221 22.31 -4.40 -13.50
C VAL A 221 23.12 -3.17 -13.06
N ALA A 222 22.62 -2.39 -12.13
CA ALA A 222 23.32 -1.23 -11.60
C ALA A 222 24.64 -1.61 -10.92
N GLY A 223 24.66 -2.70 -10.16
CA GLY A 223 25.87 -3.21 -9.51
C GLY A 223 26.96 -3.58 -10.53
N VAL A 224 26.58 -4.26 -11.62
CA VAL A 224 27.50 -4.57 -12.72
C VAL A 224 27.99 -3.31 -13.45
N LEU A 225 27.08 -2.37 -13.75
CA LEU A 225 27.44 -1.10 -14.38
C LEU A 225 28.39 -0.27 -13.50
N LEU A 226 28.18 -0.27 -12.18
CA LEU A 226 29.07 0.39 -11.22
C LEU A 226 30.43 -0.31 -11.11
N ALA A 227 30.45 -1.64 -11.28
CA ALA A 227 31.69 -2.40 -11.24
C ALA A 227 32.60 -2.11 -12.44
N MET A 228 32.04 -1.84 -13.64
CA MET A 228 32.82 -1.62 -14.86
C MET A 228 33.88 -0.51 -14.72
N PRO A 229 33.55 0.73 -14.32
CA PRO A 229 34.55 1.78 -14.16
C PRO A 229 35.56 1.48 -13.02
N LEU A 230 35.14 0.75 -11.97
CA LEU A 230 36.06 0.34 -10.90
C LEU A 230 37.05 -0.71 -11.39
N VAL A 231 36.58 -1.72 -12.14
CA VAL A 231 37.44 -2.72 -12.79
C VAL A 231 38.40 -2.06 -13.77
N ALA A 232 37.90 -1.10 -14.56
CA ALA A 232 38.76 -0.36 -15.51
C ALA A 232 39.89 0.41 -14.76
N LEU A 233 39.55 1.10 -13.66
CA LEU A 233 40.55 1.79 -12.85
C LEU A 233 41.60 0.84 -12.24
N LEU A 234 41.16 -0.33 -11.75
CA LEU A 234 42.05 -1.38 -11.24
C LEU A 234 42.95 -1.91 -12.35
N TRP A 235 42.38 -2.15 -13.53
CA TRP A 235 43.14 -2.67 -14.68
C TRP A 235 44.16 -1.68 -15.20
N PHE A 236 43.80 -0.42 -15.39
CA PHE A 236 44.74 0.61 -15.87
C PHE A 236 45.80 0.97 -14.82
N GLY A 237 45.46 0.86 -13.51
CA GLY A 237 46.40 1.08 -12.40
C GLY A 237 47.33 -0.09 -12.11
N ARG A 238 47.18 -1.23 -12.81
CA ARG A 238 47.90 -2.49 -12.48
C ARG A 238 49.42 -2.34 -12.41
N SER A 239 50.03 -1.59 -13.31
CA SER A 239 51.46 -1.37 -13.35
C SER A 239 51.96 -0.61 -12.09
N SER A 240 51.24 0.40 -11.68
CA SER A 240 51.54 1.15 -10.47
C SER A 240 51.45 0.28 -9.19
N TRP A 241 50.45 -0.58 -9.12
CA TRP A 241 50.28 -1.49 -7.99
C TRP A 241 51.37 -2.55 -7.91
N MET A 242 51.85 -3.05 -9.09
CA MET A 242 52.95 -3.98 -9.15
C MET A 242 54.27 -3.38 -8.71
N LEU A 243 54.47 -2.07 -8.90
CA LEU A 243 55.63 -1.38 -8.39
C LEU A 243 55.72 -1.43 -6.84
N TYR A 244 54.58 -1.28 -6.15
CA TYR A 244 54.56 -1.44 -4.68
C TYR A 244 54.99 -2.83 -4.24
N ARG A 245 54.64 -3.89 -4.99
CA ARG A 245 55.09 -5.26 -4.69
C ARG A 245 56.61 -5.44 -4.85
N THR A 246 57.20 -4.80 -5.85
CA THR A 246 58.66 -4.87 -6.04
C THR A 246 59.42 -4.15 -4.95
N VAL A 247 58.81 -3.14 -4.28
CA VAL A 247 59.37 -2.41 -3.12
C VAL A 247 59.16 -3.18 -1.80
N GLY A 248 58.50 -4.35 -1.83
CA GLY A 248 58.37 -5.21 -0.65
C GLY A 248 57.03 -5.23 0.07
N THR A 249 55.99 -4.59 -0.50
CA THR A 249 54.64 -4.77 0.02
C THR A 249 54.15 -6.21 -0.20
N GLY A 250 53.73 -6.86 0.87
CA GLY A 250 53.12 -8.20 0.76
C GLY A 250 51.82 -8.20 -0.06
N ARG A 251 51.37 -9.35 -0.52
CA ARG A 251 50.16 -9.51 -1.34
C ARG A 251 48.93 -8.88 -0.72
N LEU A 252 48.68 -9.10 0.59
CA LEU A 252 47.56 -8.52 1.30
C LEU A 252 47.64 -7.00 1.39
N GLY A 253 48.86 -6.43 1.61
CA GLY A 253 49.06 -4.99 1.59
C GLY A 253 48.76 -4.34 0.24
N SER A 254 49.15 -5.01 -0.84
CA SER A 254 48.86 -4.58 -2.22
C SER A 254 47.33 -4.57 -2.48
N ILE A 255 46.59 -5.61 -2.09
CA ILE A 255 45.14 -5.70 -2.22
C ILE A 255 44.46 -4.54 -1.45
N SER A 256 44.87 -4.34 -0.19
CA SER A 256 44.35 -3.25 0.65
C SER A 256 44.58 -1.88 0.03
N LEU A 257 45.77 -1.59 -0.44
CA LEU A 257 46.11 -0.33 -1.13
C LEU A 257 45.29 -0.12 -2.40
N CYS A 258 45.09 -1.20 -3.18
CA CYS A 258 44.25 -1.15 -4.38
C CYS A 258 42.78 -0.83 -4.08
N LEU A 259 42.22 -1.44 -3.03
CA LEU A 259 40.79 -1.35 -2.74
C LEU A 259 40.41 -0.09 -1.99
N MET A 260 41.29 0.49 -1.17
CA MET A 260 40.99 1.63 -0.31
C MET A 260 40.40 2.85 -1.04
N PRO A 261 40.98 3.32 -2.17
CA PRO A 261 40.39 4.43 -2.94
C PRO A 261 39.00 4.11 -3.47
N HIS A 262 38.76 2.84 -3.86
CA HIS A 262 37.48 2.39 -4.44
C HIS A 262 36.39 2.32 -3.37
N VAL A 263 36.74 1.94 -2.12
CA VAL A 263 35.82 2.00 -0.98
C VAL A 263 35.33 3.43 -0.77
N TRP A 264 36.26 4.37 -0.70
CA TRP A 264 35.91 5.79 -0.51
C TRP A 264 35.05 6.33 -1.65
N MET A 265 35.34 5.97 -2.91
CA MET A 265 34.54 6.38 -4.07
C MET A 265 33.12 5.79 -4.01
N LEU A 266 32.99 4.52 -3.62
CA LEU A 266 31.68 3.89 -3.47
C LEU A 266 30.88 4.50 -2.32
N LEU A 267 31.49 4.69 -1.16
CA LEU A 267 30.82 5.27 0.02
C LEU A 267 30.36 6.71 -0.23
N THR A 268 31.26 7.56 -0.72
CA THR A 268 30.94 8.97 -0.99
C THR A 268 29.94 9.10 -2.14
N GLY A 269 30.13 8.35 -3.23
CA GLY A 269 29.19 8.34 -4.35
C GLY A 269 27.80 7.84 -3.95
N SER A 270 27.74 6.80 -3.12
CA SER A 270 26.46 6.28 -2.61
C SER A 270 25.77 7.27 -1.67
N ALA A 271 26.52 7.89 -0.76
CA ALA A 271 25.97 8.89 0.14
C ALA A 271 25.38 10.08 -0.63
N VAL A 272 26.11 10.61 -1.62
CA VAL A 272 25.63 11.68 -2.50
C VAL A 272 24.41 11.23 -3.32
N GLY A 273 24.45 10.03 -3.91
CA GLY A 273 23.34 9.50 -4.71
C GLY A 273 22.07 9.31 -3.90
N ILE A 274 22.19 8.74 -2.70
CA ILE A 274 21.05 8.55 -1.77
C ILE A 274 20.51 9.91 -1.31
N SER A 275 21.37 10.85 -0.93
CA SER A 275 20.94 12.20 -0.54
C SER A 275 20.22 12.94 -1.66
N THR A 276 20.70 12.80 -2.90
CA THR A 276 20.05 13.37 -4.08
C THR A 276 18.66 12.77 -4.30
N SER A 277 18.53 11.45 -4.18
CA SER A 277 17.22 10.78 -4.31
C SER A 277 16.22 11.20 -3.22
N LEU A 278 16.71 11.45 -1.99
CA LEU A 278 15.90 12.00 -0.89
C LEU A 278 15.39 13.41 -1.21
N VAL A 279 16.25 14.28 -1.71
CA VAL A 279 15.84 15.65 -2.08
C VAL A 279 14.80 15.62 -3.18
N LEU A 280 14.96 14.75 -4.18
CA LEU A 280 13.97 14.55 -5.24
C LEU A 280 12.65 13.95 -4.71
N ALA A 281 12.73 13.11 -3.68
CA ALA A 281 11.56 12.51 -3.02
C ALA A 281 10.85 13.48 -2.06
N ALA A 282 11.51 14.53 -1.56
CA ALA A 282 10.95 15.48 -0.61
C ALA A 282 9.73 16.28 -1.16
N GLY A 283 9.49 16.25 -2.46
CA GLY A 283 8.28 16.81 -3.09
C GLY A 283 7.02 15.94 -2.92
N PHE A 284 7.12 14.75 -2.31
CA PHE A 284 6.01 13.82 -2.07
C PHE A 284 5.56 13.88 -0.61
N ASP A 285 4.39 13.31 -0.35
CA ASP A 285 3.86 13.18 1.02
C ASP A 285 4.84 12.38 1.89
N LEU A 286 5.35 13.02 2.94
CA LEU A 286 6.37 12.44 3.83
C LEU A 286 5.86 11.18 4.56
N SER A 287 4.56 11.08 4.84
CA SER A 287 3.97 9.93 5.52
C SER A 287 4.01 8.67 4.66
N LEU A 288 3.84 8.81 3.35
CA LEU A 288 3.97 7.72 2.38
C LEU A 288 5.44 7.42 2.07
N ALA A 289 6.29 8.44 2.06
CA ALA A 289 7.70 8.30 1.79
C ALA A 289 8.41 7.41 2.82
N GLU A 290 8.03 7.49 4.10
CA GLU A 290 8.63 6.69 5.17
C GLU A 290 8.47 5.18 4.94
N GLN A 291 7.33 4.73 4.42
CA GLN A 291 7.07 3.31 4.16
C GLN A 291 7.89 2.74 2.99
N VAL A 292 8.25 3.59 2.03
CA VAL A 292 8.91 3.17 0.78
C VAL A 292 10.42 3.40 0.80
N TRP A 293 10.90 4.27 1.68
CA TRP A 293 12.30 4.66 1.76
C TRP A 293 13.25 3.50 2.08
N GLN A 294 12.90 2.69 3.09
CA GLN A 294 13.74 1.58 3.52
C GLN A 294 14.03 0.57 2.39
N PRO A 295 13.05 0.06 1.64
CA PRO A 295 13.32 -0.83 0.51
C PRO A 295 14.14 -0.19 -0.60
N ALA A 296 13.96 1.11 -0.89
CA ALA A 296 14.75 1.81 -1.92
C ALA A 296 16.24 1.91 -1.52
N VAL A 297 16.55 2.22 -0.27
CA VAL A 297 17.93 2.21 0.26
C VAL A 297 18.52 0.80 0.19
N LEU A 298 17.78 -0.23 0.57
CA LEU A 298 18.25 -1.61 0.50
C LEU A 298 18.59 -2.04 -0.93
N THR A 299 17.82 -1.59 -1.92
CA THR A 299 18.09 -1.83 -3.34
C THR A 299 19.41 -1.17 -3.77
N ALA A 300 19.66 0.08 -3.36
CA ALA A 300 20.92 0.77 -3.60
C ALA A 300 22.10 0.07 -2.93
N MET A 301 21.97 -0.34 -1.67
CA MET A 301 23.00 -1.04 -0.93
C MET A 301 23.35 -2.40 -1.56
N LYS A 302 22.37 -3.13 -2.10
CA LYS A 302 22.61 -4.36 -2.87
C LYS A 302 23.46 -4.09 -4.11
N ALA A 303 23.18 -3.02 -4.86
CA ALA A 303 23.96 -2.64 -6.06
C ALA A 303 25.42 -2.32 -5.67
N VAL A 304 25.63 -1.56 -4.61
CA VAL A 304 26.97 -1.24 -4.06
C VAL A 304 27.71 -2.51 -3.64
N GLY A 305 27.02 -3.43 -2.94
CA GLY A 305 27.60 -4.72 -2.53
C GLY A 305 28.05 -5.58 -3.72
N ILE A 306 27.26 -5.62 -4.78
CA ILE A 306 27.62 -6.34 -6.03
C ILE A 306 28.84 -5.69 -6.66
N ALA A 307 28.84 -4.36 -6.82
CA ALA A 307 29.99 -3.63 -7.40
C ALA A 307 31.28 -3.85 -6.60
N TRP A 308 31.17 -3.82 -5.28
CA TRP A 308 32.28 -4.11 -4.36
C TRP A 308 32.80 -5.54 -4.50
N ALA A 309 31.91 -6.54 -4.56
CA ALA A 309 32.31 -7.94 -4.72
C ALA A 309 33.10 -8.15 -6.04
N VAL A 310 32.60 -7.60 -7.15
CA VAL A 310 33.26 -7.68 -8.45
C VAL A 310 34.62 -6.98 -8.43
N ALA A 311 34.70 -5.77 -7.87
CA ALA A 311 35.95 -5.04 -7.73
C ALA A 311 36.97 -5.80 -6.87
N SER A 312 36.51 -6.42 -5.77
CA SER A 312 37.37 -7.23 -4.88
C SER A 312 37.95 -8.45 -5.59
N VAL A 313 37.13 -9.19 -6.35
CA VAL A 313 37.61 -10.33 -7.14
C VAL A 313 38.64 -9.89 -8.15
N THR A 314 38.42 -8.75 -8.83
CA THR A 314 39.37 -8.21 -9.80
C THR A 314 40.68 -7.76 -9.13
N ALA A 315 40.61 -7.12 -7.97
CA ALA A 315 41.81 -6.72 -7.20
C ALA A 315 42.64 -7.93 -6.77
N VAL A 316 41.97 -9.01 -6.35
CA VAL A 316 42.65 -10.29 -6.05
C VAL A 316 43.33 -10.85 -7.30
N ALA A 317 42.60 -10.92 -8.43
CA ALA A 317 43.16 -11.42 -9.70
C ALA A 317 44.40 -10.64 -10.13
N VAL A 318 44.36 -9.30 -10.02
CA VAL A 318 45.50 -8.43 -10.31
C VAL A 318 46.66 -8.70 -9.33
N ALA A 319 46.38 -8.84 -8.05
CA ALA A 319 47.41 -9.05 -7.02
C ALA A 319 48.11 -10.43 -7.12
N PHE A 320 47.43 -11.46 -7.64
CA PHE A 320 48.04 -12.79 -7.84
C PHE A 320 48.68 -12.98 -9.20
N GLY A 321 48.56 -12.03 -10.14
CA GLY A 321 49.23 -12.08 -11.43
C GLY A 321 50.76 -12.00 -11.31
N ASP A 322 51.48 -12.52 -12.32
CA ASP A 322 52.93 -12.42 -12.39
C ASP A 322 53.35 -10.94 -12.60
N PRO A 323 54.13 -10.37 -11.66
CA PRO A 323 54.51 -8.94 -11.73
C PRO A 323 55.36 -8.62 -12.97
N ILE A 324 56.20 -9.56 -13.45
CA ILE A 324 57.09 -9.31 -14.56
C ILE A 324 56.33 -9.26 -15.88
N SER A 325 55.36 -10.13 -16.10
CA SER A 325 54.53 -10.16 -17.29
C SER A 325 53.61 -8.93 -17.38
N GLN A 326 53.14 -8.42 -16.24
CA GLN A 326 52.25 -7.27 -16.17
C GLN A 326 52.95 -5.91 -16.29
N LEU A 327 54.25 -5.84 -15.98
CA LEU A 327 55.05 -4.62 -16.20
C LEU A 327 55.46 -4.43 -17.66
N LYS A 328 55.44 -5.51 -18.48
CA LYS A 328 55.80 -5.46 -19.91
C LYS A 328 54.62 -5.16 -20.82
N SER A 329 53.39 -5.23 -20.33
CA SER A 329 52.15 -4.92 -21.07
C SER A 329 51.61 -3.53 -20.73
#